data_1b0242bd7906b6cc09ef04ca12b3799e
#
_entry.id   1b0242bd7906b6cc09ef04ca12b3799e
#
_cell.length_a   1.000
_cell.length_b   1.000
_cell.length_c   1.000
_cell.angle_alpha   90.00
_cell.angle_beta   90.00
_cell.angle_gamma   90.00
#
_symmetry.space_group_name_H-M   'P 1'
#
loop_
_entity.id
_entity.type
_entity.pdbx_description
1 polymer ?
#
loop_
_entity_poly.entity_id
_entity_poly.type
_entity_poly.pdbx_seq_one_letter_code
_entity_poly.pdbx_strand_id
1 'polypeptide(L)'
;MRKLLITIMVAMMTIGNVRAQIPADVAEIMRKCDETMSSPNGVELTMEMKTSFAFITLTNVNMVMGSKDDKFKVLMSFSMLGNDIAMESGFDGTQEWVATKDTVHISDTPTANQKDNGADLGIYKDYRKAKMKEKKDYYDIEFWDPIDKDSELKSVNVKVSKSNYMMKELKMSAKGAKVTINIKKVKKGLGDNYFKLDMSKYPNAKVVHK
;
A
#
# COMPACT_ATOMS: atom_id res chain seq x y z
N MET A 1 -15.06 -51.71 -16.81
CA MET A 1 -14.45 -51.21 -15.57
C MET A 1 -13.22 -50.30 -15.81
N ARG A 2 -12.22 -50.70 -16.62
CA ARG A 2 -11.02 -49.85 -16.91
C ARG A 2 -11.32 -48.48 -17.49
N LYS A 3 -12.30 -48.37 -18.44
CA LYS A 3 -12.67 -47.09 -19.05
C LYS A 3 -13.38 -46.12 -18.10
N LEU A 4 -14.16 -46.64 -17.15
CA LEU A 4 -14.83 -45.84 -16.13
C LEU A 4 -13.84 -45.24 -15.10
N LEU A 5 -12.79 -45.98 -14.74
CA LEU A 5 -11.73 -45.51 -13.86
C LEU A 5 -10.89 -44.39 -14.47
N ILE A 6 -10.60 -44.45 -15.79
CA ILE A 6 -9.87 -43.41 -16.52
C ILE A 6 -10.70 -42.12 -16.60
N THR A 7 -12.00 -42.22 -16.84
CA THR A 7 -12.90 -41.06 -16.93
C THR A 7 -13.02 -40.37 -15.55
N ILE A 8 -13.08 -41.14 -14.46
CA ILE A 8 -13.10 -40.58 -13.09
C ILE A 8 -11.76 -39.94 -12.72
N MET A 9 -10.62 -40.55 -13.14
CA MET A 9 -9.28 -39.95 -12.92
C MET A 9 -9.10 -38.64 -13.70
N VAL A 10 -9.55 -38.54 -14.93
CA VAL A 10 -9.52 -37.32 -15.73
C VAL A 10 -10.43 -36.24 -15.12
N ALA A 11 -11.62 -36.62 -14.65
CA ALA A 11 -12.52 -35.69 -13.95
C ALA A 11 -11.95 -35.16 -12.62
N MET A 12 -11.17 -35.98 -11.87
CA MET A 12 -10.50 -35.52 -10.65
C MET A 12 -9.27 -34.65 -10.92
N MET A 13 -8.61 -34.77 -12.08
CA MET A 13 -7.51 -33.88 -12.45
C MET A 13 -7.98 -32.50 -12.93
N THR A 14 -9.24 -32.33 -13.31
CA THR A 14 -9.82 -31.04 -13.70
C THR A 14 -10.38 -30.23 -12.52
N ILE A 15 -10.49 -30.81 -11.30
CA ILE A 15 -10.95 -30.11 -10.10
C ILE A 15 -9.80 -29.38 -9.37
N GLY A 16 -8.56 -29.60 -9.79
CA GLY A 16 -7.35 -29.09 -9.11
C GLY A 16 -6.72 -27.88 -9.78
N ASN A 17 -7.43 -26.82 -10.12
CA ASN A 17 -6.85 -25.50 -10.37
C ASN A 17 -7.96 -24.50 -10.75
N VAL A 18 -8.93 -24.32 -9.89
CA VAL A 18 -9.66 -23.04 -9.88
C VAL A 18 -8.70 -22.04 -9.22
N ARG A 19 -7.64 -21.68 -9.92
CA ARG A 19 -7.01 -20.39 -9.68
C ARG A 19 -8.10 -19.39 -10.00
N ALA A 20 -8.55 -18.71 -8.98
CA ALA A 20 -9.47 -17.60 -9.13
C ALA A 20 -8.85 -16.65 -10.15
N GLN A 21 -9.48 -16.57 -11.32
CA GLN A 21 -8.97 -15.73 -12.39
C GLN A 21 -9.52 -14.34 -12.16
N ILE A 22 -8.65 -13.45 -11.69
CA ILE A 22 -8.90 -12.02 -11.86
C ILE A 22 -9.10 -11.80 -13.36
N PRO A 23 -10.19 -11.17 -13.81
CA PRO A 23 -10.43 -10.90 -15.21
C PRO A 23 -9.22 -10.23 -15.87
N ALA A 24 -8.88 -10.64 -17.10
CA ALA A 24 -7.65 -10.20 -17.77
C ALA A 24 -7.60 -8.67 -17.97
N ASP A 25 -8.75 -8.04 -18.23
CA ASP A 25 -8.89 -6.59 -18.34
C ASP A 25 -8.59 -5.87 -17.00
N VAL A 26 -9.05 -6.43 -15.87
CA VAL A 26 -8.73 -5.92 -14.53
C VAL A 26 -7.24 -6.06 -14.24
N ALA A 27 -6.65 -7.22 -14.55
CA ALA A 27 -5.22 -7.45 -14.34
C ALA A 27 -4.36 -6.47 -15.16
N GLU A 28 -4.74 -6.18 -16.41
CA GLU A 28 -4.04 -5.24 -17.27
C GLU A 28 -4.15 -3.80 -16.78
N ILE A 29 -5.33 -3.38 -16.30
CA ILE A 29 -5.50 -2.04 -15.70
C ILE A 29 -4.65 -1.90 -14.45
N MET A 30 -4.61 -2.92 -13.58
CA MET A 30 -3.81 -2.89 -12.37
C MET A 30 -2.31 -2.91 -12.67
N ARG A 31 -1.85 -3.65 -13.67
CA ARG A 31 -0.47 -3.62 -14.14
C ARG A 31 -0.05 -2.21 -14.57
N LYS A 32 -0.88 -1.52 -15.38
CA LYS A 32 -0.63 -0.13 -15.79
C LYS A 32 -0.66 0.82 -14.60
N CYS A 33 -1.53 0.55 -13.63
CA CYS A 33 -1.58 1.31 -12.39
C CYS A 33 -0.26 1.16 -11.61
N ASP A 34 0.23 -0.06 -11.41
CA ASP A 34 1.51 -0.34 -10.73
C ASP A 34 2.68 0.37 -11.43
N GLU A 35 2.75 0.30 -12.76
CA GLU A 35 3.77 1.01 -13.56
C GLU A 35 3.69 2.53 -13.41
N THR A 36 2.47 3.07 -13.27
CA THR A 36 2.27 4.50 -13.03
C THR A 36 2.69 4.89 -11.61
N MET A 37 2.41 4.04 -10.63
CA MET A 37 2.64 4.30 -9.21
C MET A 37 4.05 3.92 -8.75
N SER A 38 4.87 3.30 -9.59
CA SER A 38 6.23 2.88 -9.31
C SER A 38 7.25 3.58 -10.23
N SER A 39 8.52 3.56 -9.82
CA SER A 39 9.63 4.04 -10.64
C SER A 39 10.95 3.48 -10.12
N PRO A 40 11.85 2.95 -10.98
CA PRO A 40 13.19 2.54 -10.56
C PRO A 40 14.05 3.70 -10.05
N ASN A 41 13.70 4.93 -10.44
CA ASN A 41 14.37 6.15 -9.96
C ASN A 41 13.69 6.74 -8.71
N GLY A 42 12.89 5.93 -8.00
CA GLY A 42 12.15 6.34 -6.83
C GLY A 42 10.83 7.04 -7.12
N VAL A 43 9.90 6.93 -6.20
CA VAL A 43 8.57 7.52 -6.26
C VAL A 43 8.19 8.15 -4.92
N GLU A 44 7.52 9.29 -4.98
CA GLU A 44 6.88 9.95 -3.84
C GLU A 44 5.37 9.98 -4.06
N LEU A 45 4.64 9.52 -3.06
CA LEU A 45 3.18 9.54 -3.01
C LEU A 45 2.72 10.53 -1.93
N THR A 46 1.89 11.48 -2.30
CA THR A 46 1.17 12.33 -1.35
C THR A 46 -0.26 11.80 -1.20
N MET A 47 -0.67 11.49 0.01
CA MET A 47 -1.95 10.83 0.30
C MET A 47 -2.64 11.43 1.53
N GLU A 48 -3.94 11.27 1.54
CA GLU A 48 -4.79 11.42 2.73
C GLU A 48 -5.33 10.05 3.12
N MET A 49 -5.16 9.67 4.37
CA MET A 49 -5.75 8.46 4.93
C MET A 49 -6.84 8.82 5.94
N LYS A 50 -7.99 8.17 5.81
CA LYS A 50 -9.12 8.28 6.74
C LYS A 50 -9.41 6.90 7.30
N THR A 51 -9.41 6.80 8.61
CA THR A 51 -9.78 5.57 9.30
C THR A 51 -11.11 5.81 10.02
N SER A 52 -12.05 4.91 9.83
CA SER A 52 -13.33 4.92 10.54
C SER A 52 -13.61 3.56 11.17
N PHE A 53 -14.18 3.59 12.36
CA PHE A 53 -14.66 2.40 13.07
C PHE A 53 -16.15 2.58 13.37
N ALA A 54 -16.95 1.62 12.94
CA ALA A 54 -18.42 1.73 12.94
C ALA A 54 -18.88 2.99 12.21
N PHE A 55 -19.40 4.00 12.91
CA PHE A 55 -19.88 5.27 12.34
C PHE A 55 -18.99 6.47 12.71
N ILE A 56 -17.86 6.23 13.38
CA ILE A 56 -16.98 7.28 13.88
C ILE A 56 -15.73 7.34 13.00
N THR A 57 -15.45 8.50 12.42
CA THR A 57 -14.15 8.78 11.79
C THR A 57 -13.14 9.07 12.90
N LEU A 58 -12.14 8.20 13.02
CA LEU A 58 -11.17 8.28 14.12
C LEU A 58 -10.06 9.29 13.80
N THR A 59 -9.59 9.35 12.56
CA THR A 59 -8.41 10.11 12.21
C THR A 59 -8.40 10.49 10.74
N ASN A 60 -7.97 11.70 10.44
CA ASN A 60 -7.51 12.11 9.11
C ASN A 60 -5.99 12.28 9.19
N VAL A 61 -5.26 11.51 8.41
CA VAL A 61 -3.80 11.54 8.36
C VAL A 61 -3.35 12.02 6.99
N ASN A 62 -2.56 13.08 6.94
CA ASN A 62 -1.83 13.44 5.74
C ASN A 62 -0.50 12.68 5.73
N MET A 63 -0.17 12.07 4.61
CA MET A 63 1.03 11.25 4.46
C MET A 63 1.76 11.59 3.17
N VAL A 64 3.08 11.70 3.26
CA VAL A 64 3.97 11.72 2.11
C VAL A 64 4.92 10.54 2.27
N MET A 65 4.91 9.62 1.32
CA MET A 65 5.75 8.44 1.32
C MET A 65 6.65 8.44 0.10
N GLY A 66 7.95 8.36 0.30
CA GLY A 66 8.94 8.16 -0.75
C GLY A 66 9.57 6.78 -0.65
N SER A 67 9.82 6.15 -1.79
CA SER A 67 10.55 4.88 -1.86
C SER A 67 11.48 4.84 -3.07
N LYS A 68 12.65 4.19 -2.93
CA LYS A 68 13.61 3.90 -4.00
C LYS A 68 14.52 2.76 -3.54
N ASP A 69 14.56 1.69 -4.31
CA ASP A 69 15.29 0.47 -3.94
C ASP A 69 14.84 -0.03 -2.56
N ASP A 70 15.73 -0.17 -1.61
CA ASP A 70 15.48 -0.50 -0.21
C ASP A 70 15.22 0.72 0.69
N LYS A 71 15.39 1.95 0.16
CA LYS A 71 15.23 3.19 0.90
C LYS A 71 13.78 3.61 0.97
N PHE A 72 13.37 4.14 2.10
CA PHE A 72 12.06 4.76 2.25
C PHE A 72 12.10 5.98 3.17
N LYS A 73 11.09 6.83 3.01
CA LYS A 73 10.83 7.96 3.89
C LYS A 73 9.35 8.22 3.97
N VAL A 74 8.82 8.32 5.17
CA VAL A 74 7.41 8.58 5.43
C VAL A 74 7.29 9.79 6.34
N LEU A 75 6.53 10.78 5.90
CA LEU A 75 6.11 11.90 6.73
C LEU A 75 4.62 11.76 6.98
N MET A 76 4.21 11.80 8.23
CA MET A 76 2.81 11.76 8.63
C MET A 76 2.47 12.98 9.46
N SER A 77 1.30 13.55 9.24
CA SER A 77 0.74 14.59 10.09
C SER A 77 -0.74 14.36 10.31
N PHE A 78 -1.18 14.55 11.53
CA PHE A 78 -2.59 14.42 11.93
C PHE A 78 -2.85 15.25 13.19
N SER A 79 -4.11 15.63 13.40
CA SER A 79 -4.53 16.32 14.63
C SER A 79 -5.29 15.34 15.52
N MET A 80 -4.92 15.27 16.78
CA MET A 80 -5.58 14.44 17.80
C MET A 80 -5.77 15.25 19.09
N LEU A 81 -7.02 15.33 19.54
CA LEU A 81 -7.39 16.08 20.76
C LEU A 81 -6.90 17.53 20.78
N GLY A 82 -6.92 18.19 19.61
CA GLY A 82 -6.49 19.58 19.46
C GLY A 82 -4.97 19.78 19.35
N ASN A 83 -4.18 18.71 19.35
CA ASN A 83 -2.73 18.75 19.14
C ASN A 83 -2.38 18.27 17.74
N ASP A 84 -1.56 19.04 17.03
CA ASP A 84 -0.98 18.63 15.76
C ASP A 84 0.26 17.77 16.02
N ILE A 85 0.21 16.55 15.49
CA ILE A 85 1.29 15.57 15.59
C ILE A 85 1.89 15.42 14.20
N ALA A 86 3.21 15.59 14.13
CA ALA A 86 3.99 15.30 12.93
C ALA A 86 5.09 14.30 13.29
N MET A 87 5.28 13.32 12.41
CA MET A 87 6.28 12.27 12.54
C MET A 87 6.94 12.02 11.19
N GLU A 88 8.26 11.86 11.22
CA GLU A 88 9.05 11.41 10.08
C GLU A 88 9.70 10.08 10.43
N SER A 89 9.64 9.10 9.53
CA SER A 89 10.40 7.87 9.64
C SER A 89 11.05 7.54 8.31
N GLY A 90 12.16 6.81 8.33
CA GLY A 90 12.82 6.45 7.10
C GLY A 90 14.00 5.50 7.30
N PHE A 91 14.50 5.03 6.16
CA PHE A 91 15.71 4.25 6.02
C PHE A 91 16.47 4.74 4.78
N ASP A 92 17.73 5.05 4.93
CA ASP A 92 18.57 5.62 3.84
C ASP A 92 19.46 4.59 3.14
N GLY A 93 19.30 3.30 3.49
CA GLY A 93 20.16 2.20 3.05
C GLY A 93 21.19 1.78 4.10
N THR A 94 21.38 2.58 5.16
CA THR A 94 22.33 2.31 6.25
C THR A 94 21.72 2.47 7.63
N GLN A 95 20.95 3.52 7.83
CA GLN A 95 20.35 3.89 9.11
C GLN A 95 18.84 4.00 9.00
N GLU A 96 18.16 3.49 10.01
CA GLU A 96 16.73 3.70 10.22
C GLU A 96 16.52 4.80 11.25
N TRP A 97 15.51 5.64 11.08
CA TRP A 97 15.13 6.64 12.06
C TRP A 97 13.63 6.80 12.21
N VAL A 98 13.26 7.27 13.40
CA VAL A 98 11.93 7.81 13.67
C VAL A 98 12.13 9.14 14.40
N ALA A 99 11.60 10.20 13.83
CA ALA A 99 11.72 11.56 14.35
C ALA A 99 10.36 12.18 14.63
N THR A 100 10.26 12.79 15.79
CA THR A 100 9.17 13.67 16.22
C THR A 100 9.74 15.03 16.55
N LYS A 101 8.90 16.01 16.91
CA LYS A 101 9.36 17.33 17.35
C LYS A 101 10.38 17.26 18.50
N ASP A 102 10.20 16.31 19.42
CA ASP A 102 10.93 16.28 20.70
C ASP A 102 12.02 15.19 20.76
N THR A 103 11.96 14.20 19.86
CA THR A 103 12.86 13.04 19.93
C THR A 103 13.17 12.51 18.53
N VAL A 104 14.45 12.17 18.31
CA VAL A 104 14.93 11.44 17.15
C VAL A 104 15.59 10.16 17.61
N HIS A 105 15.01 9.03 17.21
CA HIS A 105 15.59 7.70 17.41
C HIS A 105 16.32 7.29 16.14
N ILE A 106 17.57 6.86 16.24
CA ILE A 106 18.40 6.38 15.13
C ILE A 106 18.85 4.97 15.47
N SER A 107 18.78 4.06 14.50
CA SER A 107 19.25 2.69 14.61
C SER A 107 20.12 2.33 13.40
N ASP A 108 21.32 1.80 13.65
CA ASP A 108 22.22 1.27 12.63
C ASP A 108 21.86 -0.18 12.24
N THR A 109 20.91 -0.79 12.98
CA THR A 109 20.41 -2.13 12.68
C THR A 109 19.00 -2.02 12.16
N PRO A 110 18.78 -2.17 10.85
CA PRO A 110 17.44 -2.10 10.28
C PRO A 110 16.56 -3.24 10.84
N THR A 111 15.34 -2.92 11.15
CA THR A 111 14.35 -3.91 11.60
C THR A 111 14.11 -4.91 10.45
N ALA A 112 14.21 -6.22 10.74
CA ALA A 112 14.29 -7.31 9.76
C ALA A 112 13.11 -7.40 8.74
N ASN A 113 12.05 -6.63 8.90
CA ASN A 113 10.83 -6.66 8.08
C ASN A 113 10.80 -5.60 6.96
N GLN A 114 11.91 -4.93 6.65
CA GLN A 114 11.90 -3.78 5.74
C GLN A 114 12.04 -4.12 4.25
N LYS A 115 12.31 -5.38 3.90
CA LYS A 115 12.47 -5.78 2.48
C LYS A 115 11.22 -5.60 1.62
N ASP A 116 10.05 -5.44 2.23
CA ASP A 116 8.76 -5.30 1.53
C ASP A 116 8.17 -3.87 1.58
N ASN A 117 8.93 -2.87 2.07
CA ASN A 117 8.47 -1.48 2.16
C ASN A 117 8.49 -0.71 0.84
N GLY A 118 8.81 -1.36 -0.26
CA GLY A 118 8.50 -0.83 -1.58
C GLY A 118 6.99 -0.61 -1.69
N ALA A 119 6.57 0.44 -2.35
CA ALA A 119 5.16 0.68 -2.68
C ALA A 119 4.66 -0.37 -3.70
N ASP A 120 4.86 -1.68 -3.40
CA ASP A 120 4.17 -2.73 -4.16
C ASP A 120 2.69 -2.69 -3.75
N LEU A 121 1.94 -1.91 -4.51
CA LEU A 121 0.49 -1.86 -4.40
C LEU A 121 -0.14 -3.13 -4.98
N GLY A 122 0.61 -4.22 -5.10
CA GLY A 122 0.17 -5.53 -5.55
C GLY A 122 -0.90 -6.20 -4.69
N ILE A 123 -1.61 -5.40 -3.88
CA ILE A 123 -2.75 -5.80 -3.04
C ILE A 123 -3.75 -6.69 -3.79
N TYR A 124 -3.94 -6.48 -5.09
CA TYR A 124 -4.86 -7.29 -5.88
C TYR A 124 -4.38 -8.74 -6.06
N LYS A 125 -3.09 -9.01 -5.93
CA LYS A 125 -2.51 -10.37 -6.04
C LYS A 125 -2.93 -11.26 -4.87
N ASP A 126 -3.37 -10.66 -3.76
CA ASP A 126 -3.79 -11.35 -2.54
C ASP A 126 -5.26 -11.80 -2.58
N TYR A 127 -5.96 -11.55 -3.69
CA TYR A 127 -7.37 -11.88 -3.84
C TYR A 127 -7.61 -12.84 -5.01
N ARG A 128 -8.66 -13.66 -4.89
CA ARG A 128 -9.05 -14.62 -5.90
C ARG A 128 -10.08 -14.07 -6.88
N LYS A 129 -10.83 -13.04 -6.52
CA LYS A 129 -11.94 -12.52 -7.29
C LYS A 129 -11.87 -11.02 -7.44
N ALA A 130 -12.26 -10.54 -8.60
CA ALA A 130 -12.41 -9.12 -8.84
C ALA A 130 -13.61 -8.85 -9.75
N LYS A 131 -14.19 -7.67 -9.61
CA LYS A 131 -15.15 -7.10 -10.56
C LYS A 131 -14.80 -5.65 -10.81
N MET A 132 -15.10 -5.18 -12.00
CA MET A 132 -14.88 -3.82 -12.42
C MET A 132 -16.18 -3.16 -12.88
N LYS A 133 -16.33 -1.91 -12.51
CA LYS A 133 -17.33 -1.01 -13.05
C LYS A 133 -16.63 0.14 -13.73
N GLU A 134 -16.87 0.28 -15.02
CA GLU A 134 -16.35 1.41 -15.77
C GLU A 134 -17.21 2.66 -15.50
N LYS A 135 -16.57 3.74 -15.10
CA LYS A 135 -17.16 5.06 -14.91
C LYS A 135 -16.62 6.01 -15.98
N LYS A 136 -17.16 7.24 -16.04
CA LYS A 136 -16.72 8.25 -17.02
C LYS A 136 -15.20 8.45 -16.98
N ASP A 137 -14.64 8.71 -15.80
CA ASP A 137 -13.26 9.17 -15.64
C ASP A 137 -12.35 8.16 -14.92
N TYR A 138 -12.90 7.05 -14.43
CA TYR A 138 -12.15 6.04 -13.66
C TYR A 138 -12.74 4.64 -13.79
N TYR A 139 -11.91 3.65 -13.50
CA TYR A 139 -12.29 2.27 -13.23
C TYR A 139 -12.50 2.11 -11.73
N ASP A 140 -13.61 1.51 -11.33
CA ASP A 140 -13.97 1.17 -9.96
C ASP A 140 -13.87 -0.35 -9.81
N ILE A 141 -12.80 -0.81 -9.18
CA ILE A 141 -12.41 -2.23 -9.13
C ILE A 141 -12.53 -2.70 -7.69
N GLU A 142 -13.32 -3.73 -7.46
CA GLU A 142 -13.47 -4.39 -6.17
C GLU A 142 -12.83 -5.78 -6.21
N PHE A 143 -11.95 -6.04 -5.24
CA PHE A 143 -11.31 -7.34 -5.00
C PHE A 143 -11.89 -7.95 -3.74
N TRP A 144 -12.16 -9.26 -3.75
CA TRP A 144 -12.67 -10.00 -2.60
C TRP A 144 -12.23 -11.46 -2.66
N ASP A 145 -12.55 -12.25 -1.60
CA ASP A 145 -12.12 -13.62 -1.45
C ASP A 145 -10.59 -13.73 -1.33
N PRO A 146 -10.02 -13.26 -0.20
CA PRO A 146 -8.57 -13.24 -0.01
C PRO A 146 -7.99 -14.66 -0.10
N ILE A 147 -6.77 -14.78 -0.64
CA ILE A 147 -6.04 -16.06 -0.75
C ILE A 147 -5.75 -16.61 0.65
N ASP A 148 -5.28 -15.74 1.54
CA ASP A 148 -5.16 -16.06 2.96
C ASP A 148 -6.54 -15.94 3.63
N LYS A 149 -7.06 -17.08 4.09
CA LYS A 149 -8.37 -17.17 4.76
C LYS A 149 -8.40 -16.47 6.12
N ASP A 150 -7.25 -16.35 6.75
CA ASP A 150 -7.08 -15.69 8.05
C ASP A 150 -6.89 -14.19 7.91
N SER A 151 -6.77 -13.68 6.68
CA SER A 151 -6.68 -12.25 6.40
C SER A 151 -7.84 -11.49 7.03
N GLU A 152 -7.53 -10.45 7.78
CA GLU A 152 -8.53 -9.54 8.31
C GLU A 152 -9.14 -8.64 7.22
N LEU A 153 -8.41 -8.40 6.14
CA LEU A 153 -8.89 -7.63 4.98
C LEU A 153 -9.79 -8.51 4.12
N LYS A 154 -11.10 -8.28 4.21
CA LYS A 154 -12.10 -9.05 3.47
C LYS A 154 -12.30 -8.59 2.04
N SER A 155 -12.11 -7.31 1.80
CA SER A 155 -12.19 -6.72 0.46
C SER A 155 -11.37 -5.45 0.34
N VAL A 156 -10.97 -5.17 -0.89
CA VAL A 156 -10.29 -3.94 -1.29
C VAL A 156 -11.00 -3.37 -2.50
N ASN A 157 -11.24 -2.06 -2.49
CA ASN A 157 -11.77 -1.34 -3.63
C ASN A 157 -10.74 -0.31 -4.09
N VAL A 158 -10.45 -0.29 -5.39
CA VAL A 158 -9.47 0.60 -6.00
C VAL A 158 -10.15 1.43 -7.08
N LYS A 159 -9.93 2.75 -7.05
CA LYS A 159 -10.30 3.62 -8.17
C LYS A 159 -9.06 4.01 -8.95
N VAL A 160 -9.03 3.65 -10.22
CA VAL A 160 -7.93 3.93 -11.15
C VAL A 160 -8.39 4.91 -12.21
N SER A 161 -7.66 6.00 -12.38
CA SER A 161 -7.94 7.01 -13.40
C SER A 161 -7.80 6.44 -14.81
N LYS A 162 -8.75 6.72 -15.71
CA LYS A 162 -8.67 6.32 -17.12
C LYS A 162 -7.64 7.10 -17.91
N SER A 163 -7.41 8.36 -17.55
CA SER A 163 -6.53 9.23 -18.33
C SER A 163 -5.05 8.91 -18.19
N ASN A 164 -4.62 8.37 -17.04
CA ASN A 164 -3.21 8.15 -16.74
C ASN A 164 -2.92 6.93 -15.87
N TYR A 165 -3.91 6.08 -15.61
CA TYR A 165 -3.82 4.88 -14.78
C TYR A 165 -3.32 5.13 -13.35
N MET A 166 -3.34 6.37 -12.87
CA MET A 166 -2.99 6.68 -11.49
C MET A 166 -4.08 6.17 -10.54
N MET A 167 -3.70 5.48 -9.47
CA MET A 167 -4.62 5.18 -8.38
C MET A 167 -5.09 6.47 -7.74
N LYS A 168 -6.39 6.64 -7.61
CA LYS A 168 -7.02 7.81 -6.98
C LYS A 168 -7.44 7.52 -5.55
N GLU A 169 -7.99 6.35 -5.34
CA GLU A 169 -8.54 5.93 -4.05
C GLU A 169 -8.31 4.46 -3.84
N LEU A 170 -7.94 4.11 -2.62
CA LEU A 170 -7.88 2.74 -2.12
C LEU A 170 -8.76 2.65 -0.87
N LYS A 171 -9.73 1.75 -0.87
CA LYS A 171 -10.56 1.44 0.28
C LYS A 171 -10.32 0.03 0.74
N MET A 172 -10.01 -0.13 2.00
CA MET A 172 -9.83 -1.43 2.65
C MET A 172 -10.90 -1.61 3.71
N SER A 173 -11.50 -2.78 3.74
CA SER A 173 -12.49 -3.15 4.75
C SER A 173 -11.98 -4.32 5.56
N ALA A 174 -11.83 -4.12 6.85
CA ALA A 174 -11.51 -5.13 7.84
C ALA A 174 -12.67 -5.26 8.83
N LYS A 175 -12.60 -6.25 9.72
CA LYS A 175 -13.64 -6.48 10.73
C LYS A 175 -13.87 -5.23 11.59
N GLY A 176 -14.97 -4.52 11.34
CA GLY A 176 -15.39 -3.34 12.10
C GLY A 176 -14.67 -2.03 11.73
N ALA A 177 -13.69 -2.06 10.86
CA ALA A 177 -12.93 -0.88 10.45
C ALA A 177 -12.94 -0.67 8.93
N LYS A 178 -12.87 0.58 8.51
CA LYS A 178 -12.69 0.98 7.11
C LYS A 178 -11.53 1.97 7.04
N VAL A 179 -10.63 1.74 6.11
CA VAL A 179 -9.53 2.65 5.77
C VAL A 179 -9.74 3.13 4.35
N THR A 180 -9.70 4.43 4.15
CA THR A 180 -9.73 5.06 2.83
C THR A 180 -8.46 5.87 2.65
N ILE A 181 -7.71 5.58 1.60
CA ILE A 181 -6.51 6.29 1.20
C ILE A 181 -6.82 7.01 -0.13
N ASN A 182 -6.71 8.32 -0.13
CA ASN A 182 -6.84 9.15 -1.33
C ASN A 182 -5.45 9.58 -1.78
N ILE A 183 -5.04 9.18 -2.98
CA ILE A 183 -3.76 9.55 -3.55
C ILE A 183 -3.94 10.88 -4.28
N LYS A 184 -3.22 11.91 -3.82
CA LYS A 184 -3.31 13.28 -4.33
C LYS A 184 -2.28 13.56 -5.42
N LYS A 185 -1.06 13.01 -5.23
CA LYS A 185 0.07 13.30 -6.13
C LYS A 185 1.03 12.12 -6.19
N VAL A 186 1.58 11.92 -7.35
CA VAL A 186 2.71 11.01 -7.62
C VAL A 186 3.83 11.84 -8.22
N LYS A 187 5.03 11.74 -7.67
CA LYS A 187 6.24 12.37 -8.19
C LYS A 187 7.29 11.28 -8.38
N LYS A 188 7.93 11.25 -9.53
CA LYS A 188 8.97 10.27 -9.87
C LYS A 188 10.36 10.93 -9.88
N GLY A 189 11.40 10.15 -9.73
CA GLY A 189 12.78 10.62 -9.77
C GLY A 189 13.24 11.26 -8.46
N LEU A 190 13.46 10.43 -7.44
CA LEU A 190 13.99 10.87 -6.14
C LEU A 190 15.49 10.68 -6.08
N GLY A 191 16.23 11.75 -5.76
CA GLY A 191 17.65 11.67 -5.46
C GLY A 191 17.92 11.02 -4.09
N ASP A 192 19.09 10.44 -3.88
CA ASP A 192 19.42 9.74 -2.62
C ASP A 192 19.38 10.65 -1.40
N ASN A 193 19.63 11.95 -1.56
CA ASN A 193 19.51 12.93 -0.48
C ASN A 193 18.08 13.08 0.05
N TYR A 194 17.05 12.69 -0.74
CA TYR A 194 15.67 12.70 -0.29
C TYR A 194 15.47 11.79 0.93
N PHE A 195 16.18 10.66 0.97
CA PHE A 195 16.02 9.62 1.99
C PHE A 195 16.87 9.86 3.24
N LYS A 196 17.66 10.92 3.31
CA LYS A 196 18.46 11.23 4.49
C LYS A 196 17.62 11.94 5.55
N LEU A 197 17.94 11.65 6.81
CA LEU A 197 17.44 12.40 7.94
C LEU A 197 18.05 13.82 7.91
N ASP A 198 17.18 14.83 7.93
CA ASP A 198 17.57 16.22 8.01
C ASP A 198 17.44 16.72 9.46
N MET A 199 18.52 16.64 10.22
CA MET A 199 18.55 17.08 11.63
C MET A 199 18.26 18.57 11.83
N SER A 200 18.40 19.41 10.81
CA SER A 200 18.06 20.83 10.93
C SER A 200 16.57 21.09 11.20
N LYS A 201 15.72 20.13 10.86
CA LYS A 201 14.28 20.15 11.16
C LYS A 201 13.96 19.88 12.64
N TYR A 202 14.93 19.35 13.41
CA TYR A 202 14.75 18.87 14.76
C TYR A 202 15.77 19.50 15.73
N PRO A 203 15.90 20.86 15.76
CA PRO A 203 17.02 21.52 16.46
C PRO A 203 17.01 21.30 17.97
N ASN A 204 15.85 21.00 18.57
CA ASN A 204 15.67 20.81 19.99
C ASN A 204 15.36 19.36 20.38
N ALA A 205 15.36 18.44 19.43
CA ALA A 205 15.01 17.06 19.71
C ALA A 205 16.15 16.32 20.43
N LYS A 206 15.79 15.50 21.41
CA LYS A 206 16.71 14.56 22.03
C LYS A 206 17.04 13.45 21.04
N VAL A 207 18.32 13.25 20.74
CA VAL A 207 18.79 12.16 19.90
C VAL A 207 19.07 10.91 20.75
N VAL A 208 18.52 9.77 20.33
CA VAL A 208 18.69 8.48 20.99
C VAL A 208 19.19 7.47 19.95
N HIS A 209 20.36 6.90 20.18
CA HIS A 209 20.93 5.81 19.38
C HIS A 209 20.60 4.45 20.01
N LYS A 210 20.25 3.47 19.18
CA LYS A 210 19.95 2.08 19.58
C LYS A 210 20.94 1.13 18.93
#